data_eed92dac2ff5898742e0d76924bbc81d
#
_entry.id   eed92dac2ff5898742e0d76924bbc81d
#
_cell.length_a   1.000
_cell.length_b   1.000
_cell.length_c   1.000
_cell.angle_alpha   90.00
_cell.angle_beta   90.00
_cell.angle_gamma   90.00
#
_symmetry.space_group_name_H-M   'P 1'
#
loop_
_entity.id
_entity.type
_entity.pdbx_description
1 polymer ?
#
loop_
_entity_poly.entity_id
_entity_poly.type
_entity_poly.pdbx_seq_one_letter_code
_entity_poly.pdbx_strand_id
1 'polypeptide(L)'
;MQFWRDTVTKALAGSPPKEPVAILLAKAAEDLYNRTDSKARLSKNWFLRVISTREQYLSNPPCPNLAALESYAENTYSTLLYLTLSALPLASVTADHLASHIGKATGIAAVLRGLPLVAFPSPQTHSTSNSRLGSSLGGIRQGTVLLPLDVMAEAGVKEEDVLRQGSSAPGLRDAVFTVATRANDHLITAREMLANLRSGGDLGHEFEHQNDEEHQYSTQQLNAESRTQLQDAERAFGVLMPAIATQSWLERLQKHDFDIFAPDLRTTDWRLPWRAYWGFNRRKL
;
A
#
# COMPACT_ATOMS: atom_id res chain seq x y z
N MET A 1 -1.64 1.68 19.77
CA MET A 1 -0.86 0.71 18.92
C MET A 1 0.00 -0.27 19.73
N GLN A 2 0.33 0.01 20.99
CA GLN A 2 1.15 -0.88 21.84
C GLN A 2 0.63 -2.32 21.91
N PHE A 3 -0.68 -2.50 22.08
CA PHE A 3 -1.33 -3.82 22.03
C PHE A 3 -0.90 -4.68 20.81
N TRP A 4 -0.89 -4.09 19.61
CA TRP A 4 -0.51 -4.81 18.39
C TRP A 4 0.99 -5.14 18.33
N ARG A 5 1.87 -4.25 18.85
CA ARG A 5 3.30 -4.53 18.96
C ARG A 5 3.58 -5.74 19.85
N ASP A 6 2.94 -5.76 21.03
CA ASP A 6 3.07 -6.86 21.98
C ASP A 6 2.46 -8.16 21.43
N THR A 7 1.30 -8.06 20.79
CA THR A 7 0.61 -9.19 20.16
C THR A 7 1.45 -9.85 19.09
N VAL A 8 1.97 -9.08 18.13
CA VAL A 8 2.83 -9.60 17.05
C VAL A 8 4.11 -10.21 17.63
N THR A 9 4.75 -9.52 18.59
CA THR A 9 5.98 -10.01 19.21
C THR A 9 5.78 -11.36 19.89
N LYS A 10 4.70 -11.51 20.69
CA LYS A 10 4.37 -12.75 21.38
C LYS A 10 3.91 -13.86 20.42
N ALA A 11 3.11 -13.53 19.42
CA ALA A 11 2.62 -14.50 18.43
C ALA A 11 3.77 -15.11 17.63
N LEU A 12 4.71 -14.29 17.13
CA LEU A 12 5.87 -14.78 16.38
C LEU A 12 6.94 -15.46 17.26
N ALA A 13 6.88 -15.25 18.58
CA ALA A 13 7.70 -15.99 19.57
C ALA A 13 7.04 -17.31 20.02
N GLY A 14 5.91 -17.73 19.44
CA GLY A 14 5.22 -18.97 19.78
C GLY A 14 4.40 -18.95 21.08
N SER A 15 4.19 -17.75 21.66
CA SER A 15 3.38 -17.56 22.90
C SER A 15 2.27 -16.52 22.68
N PRO A 16 1.31 -16.79 21.76
CA PRO A 16 0.27 -15.82 21.41
C PRO A 16 -0.66 -15.53 22.60
N PRO A 17 -1.12 -14.28 22.75
CA PRO A 17 -2.21 -13.99 23.68
C PRO A 17 -3.50 -14.71 23.25
N LYS A 18 -4.45 -14.86 24.18
CA LYS A 18 -5.77 -15.51 23.93
C LYS A 18 -6.68 -14.61 23.09
N GLU A 19 -6.25 -14.31 21.88
CA GLU A 19 -6.94 -13.49 20.91
C GLU A 19 -6.90 -14.21 19.55
N PRO A 20 -8.03 -14.32 18.82
CA PRO A 20 -8.13 -15.15 17.62
C PRO A 20 -7.09 -14.81 16.52
N VAL A 21 -6.84 -13.52 16.25
CA VAL A 21 -5.88 -13.10 15.23
C VAL A 21 -4.45 -13.44 15.66
N ALA A 22 -4.11 -13.29 16.94
CA ALA A 22 -2.79 -13.62 17.46
C ALA A 22 -2.52 -15.13 17.37
N ILE A 23 -3.52 -15.96 17.70
CA ILE A 23 -3.43 -17.42 17.60
C ILE A 23 -3.26 -17.85 16.15
N LEU A 24 -4.04 -17.26 15.22
CA LEU A 24 -3.92 -17.54 13.79
C LEU A 24 -2.57 -17.13 13.23
N LEU A 25 -2.05 -15.95 13.64
CA LEU A 25 -0.72 -15.49 13.22
C LEU A 25 0.39 -16.43 13.69
N ALA A 26 0.33 -16.87 14.96
CA ALA A 26 1.30 -17.82 15.52
C ALA A 26 1.26 -19.15 14.76
N LYS A 27 0.06 -19.68 14.52
CA LYS A 27 -0.12 -20.92 13.77
C LYS A 27 0.35 -20.81 12.33
N ALA A 28 0.03 -19.70 11.64
CA ALA A 28 0.50 -19.45 10.28
C ALA A 28 2.02 -19.36 10.19
N ALA A 29 2.67 -18.72 11.17
CA ALA A 29 4.12 -18.67 11.25
C ALA A 29 4.77 -20.03 11.50
N GLU A 30 4.17 -20.85 12.38
CA GLU A 30 4.60 -22.23 12.64
C GLU A 30 4.41 -23.11 11.41
N ASP A 31 3.23 -23.07 10.77
CA ASP A 31 2.93 -23.84 9.55
C ASP A 31 3.89 -23.45 8.41
N LEU A 32 4.21 -22.15 8.25
CA LEU A 32 5.19 -21.68 7.27
C LEU A 32 6.58 -22.27 7.55
N TYR A 33 7.03 -22.18 8.79
CA TYR A 33 8.32 -22.70 9.22
C TYR A 33 8.44 -24.21 8.96
N ASN A 34 7.41 -25.00 9.33
CA ASN A 34 7.39 -26.44 9.18
C ASN A 34 7.35 -26.88 7.71
N ARG A 35 6.48 -26.28 6.88
CA ARG A 35 6.36 -26.65 5.45
C ARG A 35 7.54 -26.23 4.59
N THR A 36 8.38 -25.33 5.08
CA THR A 36 9.56 -24.82 4.35
C THR A 36 10.88 -25.34 4.89
N ASP A 37 10.86 -26.37 5.76
CA ASP A 37 12.04 -26.88 6.44
C ASP A 37 12.88 -25.77 7.07
N SER A 38 12.24 -24.87 7.78
CA SER A 38 12.85 -23.71 8.48
C SER A 38 13.45 -22.62 7.57
N LYS A 39 13.21 -22.68 6.25
CA LYS A 39 13.83 -21.75 5.28
C LYS A 39 13.08 -20.41 5.19
N ALA A 40 11.81 -20.35 5.53
CA ALA A 40 11.03 -19.12 5.48
C ALA A 40 10.46 -18.76 6.85
N ARG A 41 10.49 -17.47 7.14
CA ARG A 41 9.92 -16.88 8.38
C ARG A 41 9.27 -15.54 8.07
N LEU A 42 8.19 -15.24 8.79
CA LEU A 42 7.58 -13.91 8.75
C LEU A 42 8.44 -12.94 9.56
N SER A 43 8.84 -11.84 8.94
CA SER A 43 9.66 -10.79 9.60
C SER A 43 8.83 -10.02 10.62
N LYS A 44 9.23 -10.07 11.89
CA LYS A 44 8.66 -9.24 12.95
C LYS A 44 8.83 -7.75 12.64
N ASN A 45 9.98 -7.37 12.09
CA ASN A 45 10.31 -5.97 11.83
C ASN A 45 9.34 -5.35 10.82
N TRP A 46 8.93 -6.08 9.79
CA TRP A 46 7.96 -5.60 8.83
C TRP A 46 6.57 -5.37 9.45
N PHE A 47 6.11 -6.23 10.34
CA PHE A 47 4.89 -5.98 11.11
C PHE A 47 5.03 -4.72 11.98
N LEU A 48 6.15 -4.56 12.68
CA LEU A 48 6.39 -3.40 13.51
C LEU A 48 6.51 -2.11 12.70
N ARG A 49 7.09 -2.18 11.48
CA ARG A 49 7.17 -1.06 10.53
C ARG A 49 5.77 -0.57 10.16
N VAL A 50 4.89 -1.46 9.72
CA VAL A 50 3.49 -1.11 9.41
C VAL A 50 2.79 -0.49 10.62
N ILE A 51 2.94 -1.09 11.80
CA ILE A 51 2.30 -0.60 13.04
C ILE A 51 2.82 0.80 13.40
N SER A 52 4.15 1.02 13.33
CA SER A 52 4.76 2.32 13.64
C SER A 52 4.31 3.40 12.67
N THR A 53 4.33 3.11 11.37
CA THR A 53 3.89 4.07 10.35
C THR A 53 2.41 4.40 10.52
N ARG A 54 1.56 3.39 10.73
CA ARG A 54 0.13 3.63 10.98
C ARG A 54 -0.12 4.43 12.25
N GLU A 55 0.69 4.26 13.29
CA GLU A 55 0.59 5.03 14.53
C GLU A 55 0.90 6.52 14.30
N GLN A 56 1.94 6.82 13.52
CA GLN A 56 2.30 8.19 13.14
C GLN A 56 1.17 8.91 12.38
N TYR A 57 0.39 8.16 11.60
CA TYR A 57 -0.68 8.72 10.76
C TYR A 57 -2.10 8.55 11.34
N LEU A 58 -2.25 8.13 12.61
CA LEU A 58 -3.56 7.94 13.24
C LEU A 58 -4.42 9.20 13.33
N SER A 59 -3.79 10.35 13.50
CA SER A 59 -4.45 11.66 13.59
C SER A 59 -4.59 12.37 12.24
N ASN A 60 -4.25 11.68 11.13
CA ASN A 60 -4.18 12.27 9.79
C ASN A 60 -3.33 13.55 9.77
N PRO A 61 -2.05 13.51 10.21
CA PRO A 61 -1.19 14.67 10.16
C PRO A 61 -1.02 15.12 8.71
N PRO A 62 -0.79 16.41 8.46
CA PRO A 62 -0.51 16.90 7.12
C PRO A 62 0.69 16.16 6.51
N CYS A 63 0.55 15.74 5.26
CA CYS A 63 1.64 15.13 4.49
C CYS A 63 2.53 16.25 3.93
N PRO A 64 3.82 16.39 4.31
CA PRO A 64 4.61 17.56 3.95
C PRO A 64 4.92 17.63 2.45
N ASN A 65 5.19 16.51 1.80
CA ASN A 65 5.55 16.46 0.39
C ASN A 65 5.26 15.07 -0.21
N LEU A 66 5.41 14.99 -1.54
CA LEU A 66 5.15 13.76 -2.29
C LEU A 66 6.08 12.61 -1.87
N ALA A 67 7.34 12.89 -1.54
CA ALA A 67 8.28 11.87 -1.04
C ALA A 67 7.84 11.27 0.30
N ALA A 68 7.25 12.06 1.20
CA ALA A 68 6.69 11.56 2.45
C ALA A 68 5.47 10.65 2.21
N LEU A 69 4.64 10.94 1.20
CA LEU A 69 3.54 10.07 0.79
C LEU A 69 4.06 8.73 0.23
N GLU A 70 5.12 8.76 -0.58
CA GLU A 70 5.79 7.56 -1.07
C GLU A 70 6.39 6.73 0.06
N SER A 71 7.06 7.38 1.00
CA SER A 71 7.61 6.72 2.19
C SER A 71 6.51 6.07 3.03
N TYR A 72 5.36 6.74 3.21
CA TYR A 72 4.20 6.13 3.85
C TYR A 72 3.71 4.89 3.10
N ALA A 73 3.59 4.97 1.77
CA ALA A 73 3.16 3.86 0.94
C ALA A 73 4.14 2.67 1.00
N GLU A 74 5.45 2.95 0.96
CA GLU A 74 6.52 1.94 1.11
C GLU A 74 6.43 1.24 2.47
N ASN A 75 6.36 2.01 3.55
CA ASN A 75 6.34 1.49 4.91
C ASN A 75 5.01 0.82 5.31
N THR A 76 3.98 0.88 4.46
CA THR A 76 2.69 0.24 4.69
C THR A 76 2.34 -0.77 3.61
N TYR A 77 2.06 -0.34 2.39
CA TYR A 77 1.56 -1.20 1.30
C TYR A 77 2.67 -2.09 0.73
N SER A 78 3.87 -1.55 0.44
CA SER A 78 4.99 -2.38 -0.03
C SER A 78 5.39 -3.40 1.03
N THR A 79 5.46 -2.98 2.29
CA THR A 79 5.78 -3.88 3.42
C THR A 79 4.79 -5.05 3.55
N LEU A 80 3.48 -4.83 3.27
CA LEU A 80 2.50 -5.92 3.23
C LEU A 80 2.77 -6.89 2.07
N LEU A 81 3.21 -6.40 0.92
CA LEU A 81 3.60 -7.27 -0.19
C LEU A 81 4.85 -8.08 0.15
N TYR A 82 5.86 -7.49 0.81
CA TYR A 82 7.05 -8.21 1.29
C TYR A 82 6.68 -9.32 2.27
N LEU A 83 5.78 -9.07 3.22
CA LEU A 83 5.25 -10.10 4.12
C LEU A 83 4.57 -11.23 3.35
N THR A 84 3.84 -10.90 2.28
CA THR A 84 3.17 -11.91 1.46
C THR A 84 4.17 -12.71 0.63
N LEU A 85 5.23 -12.08 0.09
CA LEU A 85 6.33 -12.76 -0.61
C LEU A 85 7.08 -13.71 0.32
N SER A 86 7.38 -13.29 1.56
CA SER A 86 8.02 -14.18 2.53
C SER A 86 7.13 -15.38 2.93
N ALA A 87 5.81 -15.24 2.86
CA ALA A 87 4.89 -16.37 3.06
C ALA A 87 4.88 -17.38 1.89
N LEU A 88 5.36 -17.00 0.70
CA LEU A 88 5.54 -17.87 -0.46
C LEU A 88 6.92 -18.59 -0.49
N PRO A 89 7.67 -18.64 0.55
CA PRO A 89 9.10 -18.85 0.69
C PRO A 89 9.92 -18.42 -0.54
N LEU A 90 9.73 -17.19 -0.95
CA LEU A 90 10.41 -16.57 -2.06
C LEU A 90 11.30 -15.44 -1.54
N ALA A 91 12.60 -15.63 -1.60
CA ALA A 91 13.61 -14.61 -1.30
C ALA A 91 14.23 -14.15 -2.63
N SER A 92 13.72 -13.07 -3.18
CA SER A 92 14.13 -12.55 -4.49
C SER A 92 14.14 -11.03 -4.48
N VAL A 93 15.32 -10.42 -4.66
CA VAL A 93 15.49 -8.95 -4.79
C VAL A 93 14.58 -8.41 -5.89
N THR A 94 14.49 -9.12 -7.00
CA THR A 94 13.64 -8.75 -8.14
C THR A 94 12.16 -8.71 -7.77
N ALA A 95 11.67 -9.72 -7.05
CA ALA A 95 10.28 -9.77 -6.60
C ALA A 95 9.98 -8.64 -5.59
N ASP A 96 10.91 -8.35 -4.68
CA ASP A 96 10.77 -7.27 -3.71
C ASP A 96 10.84 -5.90 -4.39
N HIS A 97 11.69 -5.73 -5.39
CA HIS A 97 11.74 -4.49 -6.17
C HIS A 97 10.42 -4.22 -6.91
N LEU A 98 9.87 -5.23 -7.58
CA LEU A 98 8.53 -5.14 -8.18
C LEU A 98 7.46 -4.83 -7.14
N ALA A 99 7.50 -5.48 -5.98
CA ALA A 99 6.57 -5.26 -4.88
C ALA A 99 6.68 -3.85 -4.30
N SER A 100 7.89 -3.25 -4.23
CA SER A 100 8.09 -1.87 -3.82
C SER A 100 7.31 -0.91 -4.73
N HIS A 101 7.55 -0.95 -6.03
CA HIS A 101 6.86 -0.08 -6.97
C HIS A 101 5.34 -0.27 -6.94
N ILE A 102 4.86 -1.51 -6.94
CA ILE A 102 3.41 -1.81 -6.89
C ILE A 102 2.81 -1.36 -5.56
N GLY A 103 3.51 -1.56 -4.46
CA GLY A 103 3.08 -1.12 -3.14
C GLY A 103 3.00 0.40 -3.02
N LYS A 104 4.01 1.13 -3.52
CA LYS A 104 3.98 2.61 -3.60
C LYS A 104 2.78 3.09 -4.42
N ALA A 105 2.59 2.57 -5.62
CA ALA A 105 1.45 2.92 -6.45
C ALA A 105 0.11 2.65 -5.76
N THR A 106 -0.03 1.47 -5.15
CA THR A 106 -1.25 1.06 -4.46
C THR A 106 -1.52 1.93 -3.23
N GLY A 107 -0.48 2.26 -2.47
CA GLY A 107 -0.57 3.10 -1.27
C GLY A 107 -0.96 4.54 -1.60
N ILE A 108 -0.33 5.15 -2.61
CA ILE A 108 -0.69 6.50 -3.10
C ILE A 108 -2.15 6.51 -3.59
N ALA A 109 -2.53 5.55 -4.43
CA ALA A 109 -3.91 5.44 -4.90
C ALA A 109 -4.92 5.19 -3.77
N ALA A 110 -4.53 4.47 -2.71
CA ALA A 110 -5.39 4.25 -1.55
C ALA A 110 -5.61 5.54 -0.74
N VAL A 111 -4.58 6.38 -0.59
CA VAL A 111 -4.71 7.70 0.05
C VAL A 111 -5.65 8.59 -0.76
N LEU A 112 -5.47 8.66 -2.08
CA LEU A 112 -6.39 9.40 -2.95
C LEU A 112 -7.83 8.90 -2.82
N ARG A 113 -8.08 7.58 -2.87
CA ARG A 113 -9.43 7.00 -2.67
C ARG A 113 -10.03 7.32 -1.31
N GLY A 114 -9.20 7.43 -0.30
CA GLY A 114 -9.60 7.78 1.06
C GLY A 114 -9.91 9.25 1.27
N LEU A 115 -9.39 10.14 0.42
CA LEU A 115 -9.53 11.59 0.57
C LEU A 115 -10.99 12.05 0.74
N PRO A 116 -11.96 11.64 -0.08
CA PRO A 116 -13.35 12.06 0.10
C PRO A 116 -13.97 11.62 1.44
N LEU A 117 -13.52 10.49 2.00
CA LEU A 117 -14.02 9.96 3.27
C LEU A 117 -13.44 10.71 4.46
N VAL A 118 -12.21 11.20 4.34
CA VAL A 118 -11.52 11.94 5.39
C VAL A 118 -11.89 13.41 5.35
N ALA A 119 -12.05 13.99 4.15
CA ALA A 119 -12.48 15.37 3.96
C ALA A 119 -13.95 15.56 4.43
N PHE A 120 -14.81 14.58 4.17
CA PHE A 120 -16.23 14.64 4.52
C PHE A 120 -16.64 13.40 5.34
N PRO A 121 -16.22 13.31 6.62
CA PRO A 121 -16.59 12.18 7.45
C PRO A 121 -18.10 12.17 7.68
N SER A 122 -18.73 11.01 7.39
CA SER A 122 -20.16 10.84 7.65
C SER A 122 -20.46 11.05 9.13
N PRO A 123 -21.54 11.78 9.49
CA PRO A 123 -21.99 11.86 10.87
C PRO A 123 -22.29 10.45 11.38
N GLN A 124 -21.54 9.99 12.39
CA GLN A 124 -21.83 8.70 13.00
C GLN A 124 -23.17 8.79 13.70
N THR A 125 -24.17 8.12 13.13
CA THR A 125 -25.39 7.78 13.86
C THR A 125 -25.00 6.79 14.95
N HIS A 126 -24.72 7.29 16.14
CA HIS A 126 -24.57 6.45 17.32
C HIS A 126 -25.90 5.77 17.64
N SER A 127 -26.13 4.60 17.07
CA SER A 127 -27.12 3.66 17.57
C SER A 127 -26.56 3.06 18.85
N THR A 128 -27.11 3.53 19.98
CA THR A 128 -27.25 2.84 21.26
C THR A 128 -26.10 1.97 21.75
N SER A 129 -25.31 2.53 22.70
CA SER A 129 -25.09 1.81 23.96
C SER A 129 -24.60 2.80 25.03
N ASN A 130 -25.23 2.70 26.23
CA ASN A 130 -25.00 3.45 27.43
C ASN A 130 -23.52 3.61 27.81
N SER A 131 -22.94 4.75 27.54
CA SER A 131 -21.79 5.22 28.30
C SER A 131 -22.03 6.68 28.74
N ARG A 132 -22.64 6.79 29.93
CA ARG A 132 -22.70 8.03 30.72
C ARG A 132 -21.30 8.33 31.25
N LEU A 133 -20.37 8.79 30.41
CA LEU A 133 -19.19 9.52 30.86
C LEU A 133 -18.58 10.32 29.71
N GLY A 134 -18.69 11.64 29.76
CA GLY A 134 -17.73 12.52 29.11
C GLY A 134 -18.00 12.94 27.66
N SER A 135 -19.22 13.15 27.24
CA SER A 135 -19.49 13.89 25.97
C SER A 135 -19.74 15.37 26.25
N SER A 136 -18.69 16.05 26.66
CA SER A 136 -18.65 17.50 26.69
C SER A 136 -17.60 18.01 25.74
N LEU A 137 -17.74 17.68 24.46
CA LEU A 137 -17.16 18.38 23.31
C LEU A 137 -17.72 17.66 22.08
N GLY A 138 -18.92 18.03 21.67
CA GLY A 138 -19.48 17.74 20.34
C GLY A 138 -18.68 18.49 19.27
N GLY A 139 -17.39 18.20 19.16
CA GLY A 139 -16.56 18.66 18.07
C GLY A 139 -17.01 17.94 16.81
N ILE A 140 -17.63 18.68 15.90
CA ILE A 140 -17.70 18.30 14.48
C ILE A 140 -16.26 17.90 14.13
N ARG A 141 -16.01 16.62 13.79
CA ARG A 141 -14.68 16.22 13.29
C ARG A 141 -14.45 17.02 12.04
N GLN A 142 -13.58 18.00 12.14
CA GLN A 142 -13.18 18.82 11.00
C GLN A 142 -12.52 17.87 9.99
N GLY A 143 -13.02 17.87 8.76
CA GLY A 143 -12.42 17.13 7.67
C GLY A 143 -10.97 17.58 7.45
N THR A 144 -10.17 16.72 6.88
CA THR A 144 -8.76 17.01 6.55
C THR A 144 -8.49 16.57 5.11
N VAL A 145 -7.69 17.34 4.39
CA VAL A 145 -7.28 17.01 3.02
C VAL A 145 -5.94 16.27 3.06
N LEU A 146 -5.96 15.00 2.68
CA LEU A 146 -4.78 14.12 2.67
C LEU A 146 -3.97 14.24 1.36
N LEU A 147 -3.65 15.45 0.92
CA LEU A 147 -2.75 15.68 -0.20
C LEU A 147 -1.42 16.24 0.32
N PRO A 148 -0.31 15.99 -0.38
CA PRO A 148 0.98 16.58 -0.05
C PRO A 148 0.91 18.11 -0.11
N LEU A 149 1.45 18.77 0.91
CA LEU A 149 1.38 20.23 1.04
C LEU A 149 2.16 20.95 -0.06
N ASP A 150 3.27 20.41 -0.52
CA ASP A 150 4.02 20.93 -1.66
C ASP A 150 3.20 20.92 -2.94
N VAL A 151 2.51 19.80 -3.24
CA VAL A 151 1.64 19.66 -4.41
C VAL A 151 0.44 20.59 -4.31
N MET A 152 -0.16 20.72 -3.11
CA MET A 152 -1.27 21.67 -2.88
C MET A 152 -0.81 23.12 -3.11
N ALA A 153 0.37 23.48 -2.62
CA ALA A 153 0.93 24.82 -2.79
C ALA A 153 1.21 25.15 -4.26
N GLU A 154 1.80 24.20 -5.00
CA GLU A 154 2.07 24.34 -6.43
C GLU A 154 0.80 24.50 -7.26
N ALA A 155 -0.24 23.72 -6.96
CA ALA A 155 -1.54 23.81 -7.64
C ALA A 155 -2.44 24.94 -7.11
N GLY A 156 -2.02 25.70 -6.09
CA GLY A 156 -2.80 26.77 -5.48
C GLY A 156 -4.03 26.29 -4.69
N VAL A 157 -4.04 25.04 -4.24
CA VAL A 157 -5.15 24.44 -3.48
C VAL A 157 -5.11 24.91 -2.03
N LYS A 158 -6.24 25.37 -1.52
CA LYS A 158 -6.44 25.64 -0.10
C LYS A 158 -7.35 24.60 0.51
N GLU A 159 -6.96 24.04 1.66
CA GLU A 159 -7.76 23.03 2.37
C GLU A 159 -9.17 23.53 2.66
N GLU A 160 -9.33 24.80 3.07
CA GLU A 160 -10.62 25.41 3.31
C GLU A 160 -11.53 25.41 2.07
N ASP A 161 -10.98 25.68 0.89
CA ASP A 161 -11.72 25.66 -0.36
C ASP A 161 -12.21 24.25 -0.71
N VAL A 162 -11.37 23.23 -0.49
CA VAL A 162 -11.75 21.82 -0.68
C VAL A 162 -12.88 21.43 0.27
N LEU A 163 -12.78 21.78 1.55
CA LEU A 163 -13.80 21.45 2.55
C LEU A 163 -15.12 22.20 2.34
N ARG A 164 -15.08 23.38 1.68
CA ARG A 164 -16.26 24.19 1.40
C ARG A 164 -16.92 23.89 0.05
N GLN A 165 -16.10 23.64 -0.99
CA GLN A 165 -16.55 23.56 -2.39
C GLN A 165 -16.46 22.13 -2.96
N GLY A 166 -15.76 21.20 -2.27
CA GLY A 166 -15.58 19.83 -2.74
C GLY A 166 -14.85 19.77 -4.08
N SER A 167 -15.47 19.12 -5.06
CA SER A 167 -14.89 18.93 -6.42
C SER A 167 -14.66 20.23 -7.20
N SER A 168 -15.31 21.33 -6.80
CA SER A 168 -15.18 22.64 -7.45
C SER A 168 -14.05 23.50 -6.89
N ALA A 169 -13.27 22.99 -5.91
CA ALA A 169 -12.16 23.73 -5.34
C ALA A 169 -11.08 24.00 -6.41
N PRO A 170 -10.61 25.26 -6.54
CA PRO A 170 -9.60 25.62 -7.52
C PRO A 170 -8.31 24.83 -7.34
N GLY A 171 -7.71 24.36 -8.45
CA GLY A 171 -6.44 23.62 -8.45
C GLY A 171 -6.51 22.18 -7.93
N LEU A 172 -7.64 21.74 -7.34
CA LEU A 172 -7.74 20.40 -6.74
C LEU A 172 -7.49 19.27 -7.75
N ARG A 173 -8.04 19.38 -8.96
CA ARG A 173 -7.84 18.38 -10.02
C ARG A 173 -6.39 18.30 -10.45
N ASP A 174 -5.68 19.42 -10.51
CA ASP A 174 -4.25 19.48 -10.86
C ASP A 174 -3.40 18.84 -9.77
N ALA A 175 -3.71 19.10 -8.50
CA ALA A 175 -3.05 18.44 -7.37
C ALA A 175 -3.29 16.92 -7.39
N VAL A 176 -4.54 16.47 -7.62
CA VAL A 176 -4.87 15.05 -7.75
C VAL A 176 -4.19 14.43 -8.95
N PHE A 177 -4.13 15.12 -10.08
CA PHE A 177 -3.40 14.69 -11.29
C PHE A 177 -1.94 14.43 -10.99
N THR A 178 -1.24 15.37 -10.32
CA THR A 178 0.18 15.24 -9.96
C THR A 178 0.42 14.01 -9.09
N VAL A 179 -0.39 13.81 -8.05
CA VAL A 179 -0.26 12.65 -7.15
C VAL A 179 -0.62 11.34 -7.87
N ALA A 180 -1.66 11.34 -8.71
CA ALA A 180 -2.07 10.16 -9.48
C ALA A 180 -1.03 9.77 -10.54
N THR A 181 -0.40 10.76 -11.18
CA THR A 181 0.70 10.55 -12.14
C THR A 181 1.85 9.84 -11.44
N ARG A 182 2.24 10.26 -10.23
CA ARG A 182 3.31 9.58 -9.49
C ARG A 182 2.99 8.11 -9.18
N ALA A 183 1.73 7.82 -8.82
CA ALA A 183 1.30 6.42 -8.66
C ALA A 183 1.37 5.63 -9.97
N ASN A 184 1.00 6.24 -11.09
CA ASN A 184 1.09 5.62 -12.41
C ASN A 184 2.54 5.38 -12.87
N ASP A 185 3.46 6.30 -12.57
CA ASP A 185 4.89 6.15 -12.88
C ASP A 185 5.47 4.89 -12.23
N HIS A 186 5.13 4.63 -10.97
CA HIS A 186 5.51 3.38 -10.31
C HIS A 186 4.94 2.14 -11.00
N LEU A 187 3.70 2.18 -11.53
CA LEU A 187 3.15 1.06 -12.28
C LEU A 187 3.83 0.89 -13.65
N ILE A 188 4.20 1.98 -14.31
CA ILE A 188 4.96 1.96 -15.56
C ILE A 188 6.31 1.29 -15.30
N THR A 189 7.05 1.75 -14.28
CA THR A 189 8.33 1.16 -13.90
C THR A 189 8.22 -0.35 -13.63
N ALA A 190 7.22 -0.78 -12.85
CA ALA A 190 7.01 -2.21 -12.59
C ALA A 190 6.74 -3.02 -13.87
N ARG A 191 6.01 -2.46 -14.85
CA ARG A 191 5.79 -3.11 -16.15
C ARG A 191 7.04 -3.19 -17.00
N GLU A 192 7.81 -2.10 -17.05
CA GLU A 192 9.08 -2.05 -17.77
C GLU A 192 10.07 -3.06 -17.20
N MET A 193 10.18 -3.17 -15.87
CA MET A 193 10.97 -4.20 -15.22
C MET A 193 10.56 -5.61 -15.65
N LEU A 194 9.26 -5.92 -15.63
CA LEU A 194 8.77 -7.23 -16.08
C LEU A 194 9.01 -7.46 -17.57
N ALA A 195 8.91 -6.44 -18.41
CA ALA A 195 9.19 -6.53 -19.84
C ALA A 195 10.68 -6.78 -20.09
N ASN A 196 11.57 -6.08 -19.38
CA ASN A 196 13.01 -6.25 -19.46
C ASN A 196 13.43 -7.66 -19.03
N LEU A 197 12.89 -8.18 -17.93
CA LEU A 197 13.16 -9.56 -17.49
C LEU A 197 12.75 -10.60 -18.55
N ARG A 198 11.64 -10.39 -19.23
CA ARG A 198 11.17 -11.29 -20.30
C ARG A 198 12.02 -11.24 -21.55
N SER A 199 12.60 -10.09 -21.87
CA SER A 199 13.53 -9.95 -22.99
C SER A 199 14.94 -10.44 -22.66
N GLY A 200 15.19 -10.92 -21.44
CA GLY A 200 16.51 -11.36 -20.98
C GLY A 200 17.45 -10.21 -20.63
N GLY A 201 16.91 -9.01 -20.47
CA GLY A 201 17.62 -7.81 -20.02
C GLY A 201 17.70 -7.73 -18.49
N ASP A 202 18.46 -6.74 -18.01
CA ASP A 202 18.54 -6.38 -16.59
C ASP A 202 17.34 -5.52 -16.15
N LEU A 203 17.12 -5.38 -14.84
CA LEU A 203 16.01 -4.60 -14.25
C LEU A 203 16.01 -3.12 -14.65
N GLY A 204 17.14 -2.58 -15.12
CA GLY A 204 17.26 -1.25 -15.69
C GLY A 204 17.59 -0.13 -14.71
N HIS A 205 17.51 -0.37 -13.41
CA HIS A 205 17.96 0.55 -12.35
C HIS A 205 18.24 -0.21 -11.04
N GLU A 206 19.06 0.38 -10.19
CA GLU A 206 19.39 -0.20 -8.89
C GLU A 206 18.21 -0.09 -7.91
N PHE A 207 18.08 -1.08 -7.06
CA PHE A 207 17.08 -1.11 -6.00
C PHE A 207 17.65 -0.43 -4.76
N GLU A 208 17.24 0.82 -4.53
CA GLU A 208 17.61 1.57 -3.34
C GLU A 208 16.58 1.33 -2.23
N HIS A 209 16.98 0.58 -1.21
CA HIS A 209 16.27 0.56 0.06
C HIS A 209 16.85 1.62 1.01
N GLN A 210 15.98 2.42 1.61
CA GLN A 210 16.39 3.36 2.66
C GLN A 210 16.91 2.66 3.94
N ASN A 211 16.70 1.35 4.08
CA ASN A 211 17.17 0.54 5.20
C ASN A 211 17.57 -0.86 4.71
N ASP A 212 18.81 -1.03 4.30
CA ASP A 212 19.39 -2.30 3.81
C ASP A 212 19.40 -3.46 4.84
N GLU A 213 19.08 -3.19 6.10
CA GLU A 213 19.19 -4.17 7.18
C GLU A 213 18.08 -5.23 7.24
N GLU A 214 16.99 -5.07 6.48
CA GLU A 214 15.80 -5.93 6.62
C GLU A 214 15.69 -7.05 5.60
N HIS A 215 16.40 -6.95 4.47
CA HIS A 215 16.44 -8.00 3.46
C HIS A 215 17.66 -8.90 3.67
N GLN A 216 17.44 -10.08 4.25
CA GLN A 216 18.50 -11.09 4.41
C GLN A 216 18.70 -11.86 3.10
N TYR A 217 19.41 -11.26 2.15
CA TYR A 217 19.86 -11.96 0.96
C TYR A 217 21.28 -12.54 1.16
N SER A 218 21.46 -13.80 0.77
CA SER A 218 22.82 -14.34 0.65
C SER A 218 23.50 -13.72 -0.58
N THR A 219 24.77 -13.42 -0.48
CA THR A 219 25.58 -12.88 -1.59
C THR A 219 25.54 -13.75 -2.86
N GLN A 220 25.19 -15.03 -2.73
CA GLN A 220 25.00 -15.96 -3.85
C GLN A 220 23.69 -15.72 -4.64
N GLN A 221 22.68 -15.07 -4.04
CA GLN A 221 21.42 -14.77 -4.71
C GLN A 221 21.51 -13.51 -5.59
N LEU A 222 22.42 -12.60 -5.31
CA LEU A 222 22.63 -11.37 -6.09
C LEU A 222 23.23 -11.65 -7.47
N ASN A 223 23.87 -12.82 -7.67
CA ASN A 223 24.49 -13.25 -8.94
C ASN A 223 23.59 -14.24 -9.70
N ALA A 224 22.30 -14.33 -9.40
CA ALA A 224 21.38 -15.21 -10.10
C ALA A 224 21.21 -14.77 -11.56
N GLU A 225 21.29 -15.73 -12.49
CA GLU A 225 21.06 -15.48 -13.91
C GLU A 225 19.66 -14.89 -14.15
N SER A 226 19.49 -14.03 -15.13
CA SER A 226 18.23 -13.37 -15.52
C SER A 226 17.04 -14.35 -15.65
N ARG A 227 17.32 -15.59 -16.01
CA ARG A 227 16.33 -16.67 -16.10
C ARG A 227 15.71 -17.03 -14.73
N THR A 228 16.50 -17.01 -13.66
CA THR A 228 16.04 -17.27 -12.30
C THR A 228 15.20 -16.10 -11.80
N GLN A 229 15.60 -14.86 -12.13
CA GLN A 229 14.86 -13.64 -11.75
C GLN A 229 13.47 -13.61 -12.38
N LEU A 230 13.35 -13.99 -13.66
CA LEU A 230 12.04 -14.08 -14.33
C LEU A 230 11.16 -15.17 -13.68
N GLN A 231 11.72 -16.34 -13.36
CA GLN A 231 10.97 -17.41 -12.68
C GLN A 231 10.46 -16.96 -11.32
N ASP A 232 11.26 -16.22 -10.58
CA ASP A 232 10.87 -15.68 -9.27
C ASP A 232 9.75 -14.63 -9.42
N ALA A 233 9.85 -13.72 -10.39
CA ALA A 233 8.79 -12.77 -10.69
C ALA A 233 7.48 -13.46 -11.11
N GLU A 234 7.56 -14.55 -11.89
CA GLU A 234 6.38 -15.35 -12.27
C GLU A 234 5.76 -16.08 -11.08
N ARG A 235 6.57 -16.63 -10.17
CA ARG A 235 6.09 -17.23 -8.92
C ARG A 235 5.45 -16.21 -8.00
N ALA A 236 6.02 -15.00 -7.93
CA ALA A 236 5.51 -13.87 -7.16
C ALA A 236 4.25 -13.24 -7.76
N PHE A 237 3.89 -13.55 -9.01
CA PHE A 237 2.89 -12.79 -9.78
C PHE A 237 1.55 -12.65 -9.06
N GLY A 238 1.13 -13.65 -8.30
CA GLY A 238 -0.09 -13.58 -7.50
C GLY A 238 -0.06 -12.46 -6.44
N VAL A 239 1.11 -12.17 -5.87
CA VAL A 239 1.31 -11.09 -4.89
C VAL A 239 1.30 -9.72 -5.59
N LEU A 240 1.68 -9.66 -6.86
CA LEU A 240 1.76 -8.43 -7.65
C LEU A 240 0.40 -7.98 -8.24
N MET A 241 -0.65 -8.80 -8.09
CA MET A 241 -2.01 -8.52 -8.61
C MET A 241 -2.65 -7.20 -8.16
N PRO A 242 -2.33 -6.59 -7.00
CA PRO A 242 -2.82 -5.27 -6.64
C PRO A 242 -2.53 -4.19 -7.71
N ALA A 243 -1.50 -4.35 -8.53
CA ALA A 243 -1.21 -3.46 -9.66
C ALA A 243 -2.39 -3.32 -10.63
N ILE A 244 -3.09 -4.43 -10.92
CA ILE A 244 -4.23 -4.44 -11.86
C ILE A 244 -5.41 -3.63 -11.29
N ALA A 245 -5.72 -3.80 -10.01
CA ALA A 245 -6.77 -3.04 -9.34
C ALA A 245 -6.43 -1.55 -9.27
N THR A 246 -5.19 -1.23 -8.93
CA THR A 246 -4.68 0.14 -8.86
C THR A 246 -4.76 0.82 -10.23
N GLN A 247 -4.30 0.14 -11.29
CA GLN A 247 -4.38 0.64 -12.66
C GLN A 247 -5.82 0.90 -13.09
N SER A 248 -6.73 -0.06 -12.85
CA SER A 248 -8.14 0.09 -13.19
C SER A 248 -8.77 1.31 -12.52
N TRP A 249 -8.40 1.56 -11.26
CA TRP A 249 -8.87 2.72 -10.52
C TRP A 249 -8.28 4.04 -11.04
N LEU A 250 -6.98 4.09 -11.35
CA LEU A 250 -6.34 5.29 -11.93
C LEU A 250 -6.90 5.62 -13.32
N GLU A 251 -7.17 4.62 -14.16
CA GLU A 251 -7.85 4.82 -15.45
C GLU A 251 -9.25 5.42 -15.30
N ARG A 252 -9.99 5.00 -14.27
CA ARG A 252 -11.31 5.58 -13.97
C ARG A 252 -11.18 7.01 -13.47
N LEU A 253 -10.22 7.30 -12.60
CA LEU A 253 -9.94 8.65 -12.13
C LEU A 253 -9.61 9.59 -13.29
N GLN A 254 -8.76 9.14 -14.22
CA GLN A 254 -8.43 9.89 -15.45
C GLN A 254 -9.67 10.15 -16.32
N LYS A 255 -10.59 9.19 -16.46
CA LYS A 255 -11.84 9.37 -17.22
C LYS A 255 -12.77 10.44 -16.63
N HIS A 256 -12.68 10.66 -15.33
CA HIS A 256 -13.41 11.70 -14.62
C HIS A 256 -12.60 13.00 -14.46
N ASP A 257 -11.58 13.20 -15.29
CA ASP A 257 -10.75 14.41 -15.29
C ASP A 257 -10.19 14.71 -13.87
N PHE A 258 -9.70 13.66 -13.22
CA PHE A 258 -9.13 13.71 -11.87
C PHE A 258 -10.08 14.28 -10.78
N ASP A 259 -11.36 14.27 -11.03
CA ASP A 259 -12.36 14.58 -10.01
C ASP A 259 -12.48 13.43 -9.01
N ILE A 260 -11.76 13.56 -7.90
CA ILE A 260 -11.71 12.54 -6.84
C ILE A 260 -13.06 12.34 -6.13
N PHE A 261 -14.00 13.28 -6.25
CA PHE A 261 -15.32 13.20 -5.66
C PHE A 261 -16.37 12.58 -6.59
N ALA A 262 -16.01 12.24 -7.82
CA ALA A 262 -16.91 11.64 -8.78
C ALA A 262 -17.59 10.37 -8.19
N PRO A 263 -18.94 10.28 -8.23
CA PRO A 263 -19.67 9.16 -7.62
C PRO A 263 -19.27 7.79 -8.17
N ASP A 264 -18.93 7.73 -9.45
CA ASP A 264 -18.53 6.51 -10.14
C ASP A 264 -17.27 5.89 -9.55
N LEU A 265 -16.36 6.68 -8.98
CA LEU A 265 -15.15 6.18 -8.33
C LEU A 265 -15.43 5.36 -7.05
N ARG A 266 -16.62 5.54 -6.46
CA ARG A 266 -17.06 4.81 -5.26
C ARG A 266 -17.72 3.48 -5.60
N THR A 267 -18.07 3.25 -6.86
CA THR A 267 -18.71 2.00 -7.29
C THR A 267 -17.67 0.92 -7.57
N THR A 268 -18.07 -0.33 -7.35
CA THR A 268 -17.21 -1.50 -7.67
C THR A 268 -17.07 -1.63 -9.20
N ASP A 269 -15.85 -1.80 -9.67
CA ASP A 269 -15.59 -2.13 -11.08
C ASP A 269 -15.91 -3.60 -11.35
N TRP A 270 -17.02 -3.87 -12.00
CA TRP A 270 -17.46 -5.22 -12.35
C TRP A 270 -16.52 -5.92 -13.35
N ARG A 271 -15.67 -5.18 -14.06
CA ARG A 271 -14.67 -5.70 -15.00
C ARG A 271 -13.40 -6.17 -14.31
N LEU A 272 -13.18 -5.73 -13.05
CA LEU A 272 -11.95 -6.03 -12.31
C LEU A 272 -11.68 -7.53 -12.16
N PRO A 273 -12.67 -8.41 -11.83
CA PRO A 273 -12.42 -9.86 -11.76
C PRO A 273 -11.93 -10.45 -13.08
N TRP A 274 -12.48 -10.00 -14.22
CA TRP A 274 -12.05 -10.44 -15.53
C TRP A 274 -10.67 -9.92 -15.90
N ARG A 275 -10.38 -8.65 -15.61
CA ARG A 275 -9.04 -8.07 -15.80
C ARG A 275 -8.00 -8.82 -14.96
N ALA A 276 -8.32 -9.11 -13.71
CA ALA A 276 -7.46 -9.86 -12.82
C ALA A 276 -7.22 -11.29 -13.34
N TYR A 277 -8.27 -11.99 -13.75
CA TYR A 277 -8.15 -13.34 -14.34
C TYR A 277 -7.25 -13.37 -15.58
N TRP A 278 -7.49 -12.46 -16.55
CA TRP A 278 -6.68 -12.39 -17.75
C TRP A 278 -5.25 -11.92 -17.47
N GLY A 279 -5.06 -10.94 -16.56
CA GLY A 279 -3.74 -10.50 -16.13
C GLY A 279 -2.94 -11.62 -15.48
N PHE A 280 -3.57 -12.38 -14.58
CA PHE A 280 -2.93 -13.53 -13.94
C PHE A 280 -2.54 -14.61 -14.93
N ASN A 281 -3.44 -15.03 -15.83
CA ASN A 281 -3.15 -16.09 -16.79
C ASN A 281 -2.08 -15.69 -17.83
N ARG A 282 -2.05 -14.41 -18.23
CA ARG A 282 -1.06 -13.90 -19.20
C ARG A 282 0.20 -13.37 -18.52
N ARG A 283 0.28 -13.39 -17.20
CA ARG A 283 1.35 -12.78 -16.39
C ARG A 283 1.62 -11.31 -16.76
N LYS A 284 0.57 -10.53 -17.06
CA LYS A 284 0.64 -9.11 -17.45
C LYS A 284 -0.03 -8.23 -16.39
N LEU A 285 0.67 -7.16 -16.01
CA LEU A 285 0.16 -6.10 -15.11
C LEU A 285 -0.53 -5.01 -15.92
#